data_f7228c8543dfc3c0111b2dbb32612d7d
#
_entry.id   f7228c8543dfc3c0111b2dbb32612d7d
#
_cell.length_a   1.000
_cell.length_b   1.000
_cell.length_c   1.000
_cell.angle_alpha   90.00
_cell.angle_beta   90.00
_cell.angle_gamma   90.00
#
_symmetry.space_group_name_H-M   'P 1'
#
loop_
_entity.id
_entity.type
_entity.pdbx_description
1 polymer ?
#
loop_
_entity_poly.entity_id
_entity_poly.type
_entity_poly.pdbx_seq_one_letter_code
_entity_poly.pdbx_strand_id
1 'polypeptide(L)'
;MFKVWFATAALVLAVVQVMTGARIFGKLERVVPIPRPQVNRVHRWSGRLAILCTLPVAFHCIFILGFQTTNARVLAHSIAGSFVYGVLAVKLFFVHDRAHPRWVLPVVGGTMAAVLTTLWATSALWYFTNVRFGF
;
A
#
# COMPACT_ATOMS: atom_id res chain seq x y z
N MET A 1 17.40 -6.27 7.65
CA MET A 1 16.50 -7.41 7.27
C MET A 1 15.03 -7.20 7.63
N PHE A 2 14.67 -6.73 8.83
CA PHE A 2 13.25 -6.56 9.23
C PHE A 2 12.43 -5.65 8.27
N LYS A 3 13.02 -4.61 7.70
CA LYS A 3 12.34 -3.67 6.77
C LYS A 3 11.71 -4.36 5.56
N VAL A 4 12.39 -5.33 5.01
CA VAL A 4 11.94 -6.08 3.82
C VAL A 4 10.69 -6.92 4.15
N TRP A 5 10.66 -7.53 5.32
CA TRP A 5 9.52 -8.31 5.79
C TRP A 5 8.31 -7.43 6.12
N PHE A 6 8.53 -6.28 6.77
CA PHE A 6 7.45 -5.30 6.99
C PHE A 6 6.90 -4.73 5.68
N ALA A 7 7.76 -4.42 4.71
CA ALA A 7 7.34 -3.97 3.39
C ALA A 7 6.53 -5.05 2.65
N THR A 8 6.95 -6.32 2.75
CA THR A 8 6.24 -7.45 2.14
C THR A 8 4.89 -7.69 2.83
N ALA A 9 4.83 -7.63 4.16
CA ALA A 9 3.58 -7.72 4.89
C ALA A 9 2.61 -6.59 4.51
N ALA A 10 3.12 -5.36 4.38
CA ALA A 10 2.32 -4.23 3.91
C ALA A 10 1.76 -4.44 2.50
N LEU A 11 2.57 -5.01 1.58
CA LEU A 11 2.10 -5.34 0.22
C LEU A 11 1.01 -6.41 0.23
N VAL A 12 1.19 -7.50 0.98
CA VAL A 12 0.17 -8.56 1.11
C VAL A 12 -1.14 -7.97 1.64
N LEU A 13 -1.07 -7.13 2.66
CA LEU A 13 -2.24 -6.43 3.19
C LEU A 13 -2.85 -5.44 2.18
N ALA A 14 -2.03 -4.81 1.32
CA ALA A 14 -2.53 -3.98 0.23
C ALA A 14 -3.29 -4.80 -0.82
N VAL A 15 -2.84 -6.01 -1.15
CA VAL A 15 -3.60 -6.93 -2.01
C VAL A 15 -4.96 -7.28 -1.39
N VAL A 16 -4.99 -7.60 -0.09
CA VAL A 16 -6.25 -7.83 0.64
C VAL A 16 -7.15 -6.59 0.59
N GLN A 17 -6.58 -5.38 0.68
CA GLN A 17 -7.31 -4.11 0.55
C GLN A 17 -7.93 -3.94 -0.84
N VAL A 18 -7.21 -4.27 -1.92
CA VAL A 18 -7.74 -4.21 -3.29
C VAL A 18 -8.87 -5.21 -3.48
N MET A 19 -8.69 -6.45 -3.06
CA MET A 19 -9.71 -7.50 -3.20
C MET A 19 -10.98 -7.18 -2.39
N THR A 20 -10.82 -6.80 -1.14
CA THR A 20 -11.95 -6.44 -0.28
C THR A 20 -12.62 -5.15 -0.74
N GLY A 21 -11.86 -4.16 -1.19
CA GLY A 21 -12.37 -2.93 -1.80
C GLY A 21 -13.19 -3.22 -3.05
N ALA A 22 -12.65 -3.99 -3.99
CA ALA A 22 -13.37 -4.39 -5.20
C ALA A 22 -14.66 -5.17 -4.88
N ARG A 23 -14.65 -6.01 -3.85
CA ARG A 23 -15.85 -6.72 -3.35
C ARG A 23 -16.90 -5.76 -2.77
N ILE A 24 -16.49 -4.74 -1.99
CA ILE A 24 -17.39 -3.72 -1.44
C ILE A 24 -18.09 -2.96 -2.58
N PHE A 25 -17.38 -2.69 -3.69
CA PHE A 25 -17.92 -2.04 -4.88
C PHE A 25 -18.66 -3.00 -5.86
N GLY A 26 -18.88 -4.26 -5.47
CA GLY A 26 -19.68 -5.23 -6.21
C GLY A 26 -18.97 -5.91 -7.39
N LYS A 27 -17.66 -5.70 -7.57
CA LYS A 27 -16.92 -6.24 -8.73
C LYS A 27 -16.44 -7.70 -8.58
N LEU A 28 -16.25 -8.19 -7.36
CA LEU A 28 -15.68 -9.51 -7.06
C LEU A 28 -16.63 -10.41 -6.25
N GLU A 29 -17.93 -10.32 -6.46
CA GLU A 29 -18.90 -11.11 -5.70
C GLU A 29 -18.74 -12.62 -5.89
N ARG A 30 -18.38 -13.05 -7.10
CA ARG A 30 -18.16 -14.47 -7.43
C ARG A 30 -16.83 -15.03 -6.93
N VAL A 31 -15.81 -14.18 -6.78
CA VAL A 31 -14.45 -14.59 -6.37
C VAL A 31 -14.29 -14.58 -4.85
N VAL A 32 -14.98 -13.67 -4.17
CA VAL A 32 -14.94 -13.52 -2.71
C VAL A 32 -16.35 -13.73 -2.14
N PRO A 33 -16.80 -14.97 -1.93
CA PRO A 33 -18.15 -15.28 -1.45
C PRO A 33 -18.31 -15.07 0.06
N ILE A 34 -17.85 -13.93 0.58
CA ILE A 34 -17.90 -13.58 2.00
C ILE A 34 -19.01 -12.55 2.22
N PRO A 35 -19.79 -12.63 3.32
CA PRO A 35 -20.81 -11.64 3.65
C PRO A 35 -20.25 -10.22 3.79
N ARG A 36 -20.97 -9.22 3.27
CA ARG A 36 -20.52 -7.80 3.28
C ARG A 36 -20.05 -7.28 4.65
N PRO A 37 -20.70 -7.60 5.78
CA PRO A 37 -20.21 -7.12 7.09
C PRO A 37 -18.81 -7.62 7.44
N GLN A 38 -18.50 -8.88 7.09
CA GLN A 38 -17.18 -9.46 7.30
C GLN A 38 -16.13 -8.84 6.38
N VAL A 39 -16.47 -8.64 5.09
CA VAL A 39 -15.58 -7.96 4.13
C VAL A 39 -15.24 -6.55 4.62
N ASN A 40 -16.21 -5.79 5.11
CA ASN A 40 -15.99 -4.45 5.65
C ASN A 40 -15.07 -4.47 6.89
N ARG A 41 -15.19 -5.48 7.73
CA ARG A 41 -14.32 -5.67 8.89
C ARG A 41 -12.88 -5.99 8.46
N VAL A 42 -12.71 -6.95 7.56
CA VAL A 42 -11.41 -7.34 7.00
C VAL A 42 -10.75 -6.14 6.31
N HIS A 43 -11.49 -5.40 5.49
CA HIS A 43 -10.99 -4.20 4.81
C HIS A 43 -10.47 -3.15 5.81
N ARG A 44 -11.21 -2.86 6.85
CA ARG A 44 -10.79 -1.88 7.88
C ARG A 44 -9.55 -2.32 8.65
N TRP A 45 -9.51 -3.59 9.08
CA TRP A 45 -8.38 -4.09 9.87
C TRP A 45 -7.13 -4.29 9.04
N SER A 46 -7.24 -4.86 7.85
CA SER A 46 -6.08 -5.02 6.95
C SER A 46 -5.49 -3.67 6.54
N GLY A 47 -6.32 -2.64 6.35
CA GLY A 47 -5.84 -1.28 6.08
C GLY A 47 -5.06 -0.67 7.25
N ARG A 48 -5.55 -0.81 8.47
CA ARG A 48 -4.86 -0.34 9.68
C ARG A 48 -3.52 -1.07 9.88
N LEU A 49 -3.52 -2.39 9.71
CA LEU A 49 -2.30 -3.19 9.82
C LEU A 49 -1.30 -2.86 8.72
N ALA A 50 -1.77 -2.63 7.48
CA ALA A 50 -0.90 -2.20 6.38
C ALA A 50 -0.17 -0.89 6.74
N ILE A 51 -0.90 0.11 7.24
CA ILE A 51 -0.30 1.38 7.68
C ILE A 51 0.72 1.14 8.80
N LEU A 52 0.37 0.36 9.83
CA LEU A 52 1.28 0.04 10.93
C LEU A 52 2.56 -0.64 10.43
N CYS A 53 2.47 -1.53 9.43
CA CYS A 53 3.63 -2.17 8.82
C CYS A 53 4.50 -1.17 8.02
N THR A 54 3.91 -0.10 7.47
CA THR A 54 4.70 0.91 6.74
C THR A 54 5.45 1.85 7.68
N LEU A 55 5.00 2.10 8.91
CA LEU A 55 5.59 3.07 9.83
C LEU A 55 7.09 2.83 10.13
N PRO A 56 7.53 1.63 10.53
CA PRO A 56 8.95 1.39 10.82
C PRO A 56 9.83 1.50 9.57
N VAL A 57 9.28 1.14 8.40
CA VAL A 57 9.98 1.28 7.11
C VAL A 57 10.11 2.75 6.74
N ALA A 58 9.01 3.50 6.84
CA ALA A 58 8.99 4.93 6.54
C ALA A 58 9.89 5.73 7.48
N PHE A 59 9.86 5.46 8.78
CA PHE A 59 10.76 6.08 9.75
C PHE A 59 12.22 5.92 9.31
N HIS A 60 12.62 4.70 8.98
CA HIS A 60 13.99 4.44 8.54
C HIS A 60 14.32 5.14 7.20
N CYS A 61 13.40 5.10 6.22
CA CYS A 61 13.63 5.72 4.92
C CYS A 61 13.69 7.25 5.00
N ILE A 62 12.84 7.87 5.79
CA ILE A 62 12.75 9.33 5.89
C ILE A 62 13.88 9.90 6.75
N PHE A 63 14.09 9.35 7.95
CA PHE A 63 14.99 9.94 8.94
C PHE A 63 16.45 9.46 8.84
N ILE A 64 16.68 8.26 8.27
CA ILE A 64 18.03 7.69 8.19
C ILE A 64 18.59 7.79 6.77
N LEU A 65 17.79 7.45 5.74
CA LEU A 65 18.25 7.46 4.35
C LEU A 65 18.00 8.78 3.64
N GLY A 66 16.88 9.48 3.96
CA GLY A 66 16.47 10.70 3.29
C GLY A 66 16.05 10.49 1.83
N PHE A 67 15.82 11.60 1.12
CA PHE A 67 15.51 11.59 -0.30
C PHE A 67 16.79 11.35 -1.11
N GLN A 68 16.81 10.31 -1.95
CA GLN A 68 17.96 9.90 -2.73
C GLN A 68 17.65 9.87 -4.23
N THR A 69 18.66 10.20 -5.05
CA THR A 69 18.54 10.30 -6.51
C THR A 69 19.65 9.55 -7.26
N THR A 70 20.33 8.63 -6.60
CA THR A 70 21.54 7.96 -7.11
C THR A 70 21.32 7.17 -8.40
N ASN A 71 20.12 6.63 -8.61
CA ASN A 71 19.72 5.95 -9.84
C ASN A 71 18.20 5.97 -9.99
N ALA A 72 17.69 5.60 -11.17
CA ALA A 72 16.26 5.64 -11.49
C ALA A 72 15.39 4.85 -10.51
N ARG A 73 15.85 3.69 -10.03
CA ARG A 73 15.13 2.87 -9.05
C ARG A 73 15.00 3.58 -7.71
N VAL A 74 16.10 4.14 -7.21
CA VAL A 74 16.14 4.87 -5.93
C VAL A 74 15.33 6.16 -6.03
N LEU A 75 15.42 6.86 -7.16
CA LEU A 75 14.58 8.04 -7.42
C LEU A 75 13.07 7.69 -7.41
N ALA A 76 12.67 6.63 -8.12
CA ALA A 76 11.29 6.16 -8.11
C ALA A 76 10.81 5.79 -6.70
N HIS A 77 11.66 5.14 -5.89
CA HIS A 77 11.39 4.83 -4.49
C HIS A 77 11.20 6.09 -3.64
N SER A 78 12.08 7.07 -3.79
CA SER A 78 12.03 8.34 -3.04
C SER A 78 10.77 9.14 -3.39
N ILE A 79 10.42 9.23 -4.67
CA ILE A 79 9.19 9.89 -5.13
C ILE A 79 7.96 9.16 -4.58
N ALA A 80 7.85 7.85 -4.76
CA ALA A 80 6.71 7.07 -4.25
C ALA A 80 6.58 7.18 -2.72
N GLY A 81 7.70 7.15 -1.99
CA GLY A 81 7.75 7.32 -0.54
C GLY A 81 7.23 8.67 -0.07
N SER A 82 7.53 9.74 -0.83
CA SER A 82 7.03 11.08 -0.53
C SER A 82 5.51 11.19 -0.72
N PHE A 83 4.94 10.41 -1.65
CA PHE A 83 3.51 10.46 -1.95
C PHE A 83 2.65 9.55 -1.07
N VAL A 84 3.20 8.48 -0.49
CA VAL A 84 2.40 7.43 0.19
C VAL A 84 1.48 7.98 1.28
N TYR A 85 1.99 8.84 2.13
CA TYR A 85 1.19 9.43 3.23
C TYR A 85 0.27 10.56 2.76
N GLY A 86 0.64 11.27 1.68
CA GLY A 86 -0.25 12.22 1.03
C GLY A 86 -1.49 11.53 0.44
N VAL A 87 -1.30 10.44 -0.31
CA VAL A 87 -2.39 9.62 -0.84
C VAL A 87 -3.23 9.02 0.29
N LEU A 88 -2.60 8.58 1.40
CA LEU A 88 -3.31 8.10 2.58
C LEU A 88 -4.19 9.19 3.20
N ALA A 89 -3.67 10.41 3.36
CA ALA A 89 -4.43 11.53 3.90
C ALA A 89 -5.65 11.86 3.01
N VAL A 90 -5.46 11.90 1.69
CA VAL A 90 -6.55 12.09 0.72
C VAL A 90 -7.59 10.96 0.84
N LYS A 91 -7.15 9.69 0.97
CA LYS A 91 -8.05 8.57 1.17
C LYS A 91 -8.88 8.71 2.45
N LEU A 92 -8.24 9.07 3.57
CA LEU A 92 -8.92 9.25 4.85
C LEU A 92 -9.92 10.40 4.80
N PHE A 93 -9.57 11.50 4.12
CA PHE A 93 -10.48 12.63 3.90
C PHE A 93 -11.76 12.15 3.20
N PHE A 94 -11.65 11.47 2.06
CA PHE A 94 -12.82 10.99 1.30
C PHE A 94 -13.58 9.85 1.99
N VAL A 95 -12.98 9.11 2.89
CA VAL A 95 -13.70 8.13 3.73
C VAL A 95 -14.60 8.83 4.75
N HIS A 96 -14.21 10.00 5.25
CA HIS A 96 -15.00 10.79 6.21
C HIS A 96 -16.00 11.70 5.52
N ASP A 97 -15.62 12.32 4.41
CA ASP A 97 -16.51 13.13 3.57
C ASP A 97 -17.38 12.24 2.68
N ARG A 98 -18.68 12.17 2.98
CA ARG A 98 -19.65 11.35 2.23
C ARG A 98 -20.19 12.03 0.97
N ALA A 99 -19.81 13.27 0.72
CA ALA A 99 -20.30 14.07 -0.41
C ALA A 99 -19.48 13.92 -1.71
N HIS A 100 -18.82 12.77 -1.92
CA HIS A 100 -17.98 12.53 -3.09
C HIS A 100 -18.60 11.52 -4.08
N PRO A 101 -18.26 11.58 -5.38
CA PRO A 101 -18.67 10.59 -6.37
C PRO A 101 -18.16 9.18 -6.05
N ARG A 102 -18.94 8.14 -6.40
CA ARG A 102 -18.61 6.74 -6.10
C ARG A 102 -17.27 6.25 -6.68
N TRP A 103 -16.75 6.89 -7.71
CA TRP A 103 -15.48 6.51 -8.35
C TRP A 103 -14.23 6.99 -7.59
N VAL A 104 -14.36 7.98 -6.72
CA VAL A 104 -13.21 8.60 -6.02
C VAL A 104 -12.49 7.59 -5.12
N LEU A 105 -13.21 6.88 -4.27
CA LEU A 105 -12.59 5.90 -3.36
C LEU A 105 -11.88 4.74 -4.08
N PRO A 106 -12.43 4.13 -5.15
CA PRO A 106 -11.70 3.16 -5.95
C PRO A 106 -10.42 3.71 -6.59
N VAL A 107 -10.46 4.94 -7.11
CA VAL A 107 -9.28 5.58 -7.72
C VAL A 107 -8.21 5.84 -6.67
N VAL A 108 -8.55 6.47 -5.56
CA VAL A 108 -7.58 6.75 -4.48
C VAL A 108 -7.05 5.45 -3.88
N GLY A 109 -7.90 4.43 -3.70
CA GLY A 109 -7.48 3.10 -3.24
C GLY A 109 -6.54 2.41 -4.22
N GLY A 110 -6.82 2.49 -5.52
CA GLY A 110 -5.96 1.97 -6.59
C GLY A 110 -4.61 2.69 -6.64
N THR A 111 -4.61 4.02 -6.54
CA THR A 111 -3.37 4.82 -6.45
C THR A 111 -2.53 4.41 -5.25
N MET A 112 -3.15 4.22 -4.08
CA MET A 112 -2.46 3.75 -2.88
C MET A 112 -1.82 2.39 -3.09
N ALA A 113 -2.52 1.44 -3.72
CA ALA A 113 -2.00 0.12 -4.04
C ALA A 113 -0.82 0.20 -5.03
N ALA A 114 -0.92 1.04 -6.07
CA ALA A 114 0.15 1.26 -7.04
C ALA A 114 1.41 1.84 -6.36
N VAL A 115 1.26 2.84 -5.50
CA VAL A 115 2.38 3.44 -4.75
C VAL A 115 3.05 2.41 -3.84
N LEU A 116 2.28 1.62 -3.08
CA LEU A 116 2.84 0.57 -2.22
C LEU A 116 3.53 -0.54 -3.02
N THR A 117 2.99 -0.91 -4.18
CA THR A 117 3.62 -1.89 -5.07
C THR A 117 4.95 -1.35 -5.63
N THR A 118 5.00 -0.09 -6.03
CA THR A 118 6.24 0.57 -6.49
C THR A 118 7.28 0.61 -5.38
N LEU A 119 6.90 0.98 -4.16
CA LEU A 119 7.79 0.98 -3.00
C LEU A 119 8.35 -0.40 -2.70
N TRP A 120 7.52 -1.42 -2.76
CA TRP A 120 7.95 -2.80 -2.55
C TRP A 120 8.87 -3.29 -3.66
N ALA A 121 8.52 -3.06 -4.93
CA ALA A 121 9.30 -3.49 -6.07
C ALA A 121 10.68 -2.83 -6.12
N THR A 122 10.76 -1.55 -5.78
CA THR A 122 12.02 -0.79 -5.78
C THR A 122 12.89 -1.06 -4.55
N SER A 123 12.38 -1.71 -3.50
CA SER A 123 13.11 -2.01 -2.26
C SER A 123 13.19 -3.53 -1.99
N ALA A 124 12.09 -4.13 -1.57
CA ALA A 124 12.07 -5.51 -1.11
C ALA A 124 12.32 -6.53 -2.23
N LEU A 125 11.68 -6.35 -3.39
CA LEU A 125 11.90 -7.22 -4.54
C LEU A 125 13.36 -7.15 -4.99
N TRP A 126 13.91 -5.94 -5.13
CA TRP A 126 15.30 -5.75 -5.49
C TRP A 126 16.25 -6.42 -4.48
N TYR A 127 15.96 -6.30 -3.18
CA TYR A 127 16.75 -6.95 -2.14
C TYR A 127 16.72 -8.47 -2.26
N PHE A 128 15.54 -9.06 -2.47
CA PHE A 128 15.41 -10.51 -2.62
C PHE A 128 16.15 -11.03 -3.86
N THR A 129 16.05 -10.34 -4.98
CA THR A 129 16.67 -10.78 -6.23
C THR A 129 18.19 -10.59 -6.25
N ASN A 130 18.70 -9.48 -5.71
CA ASN A 130 20.13 -9.12 -5.87
C ASN A 130 20.99 -9.43 -4.64
N VAL A 131 20.40 -9.53 -3.45
CA VAL A 131 21.17 -9.70 -2.21
C VAL A 131 21.00 -11.09 -1.62
N ARG A 132 19.77 -11.62 -1.61
CA ARG A 132 19.47 -12.88 -0.93
C ARG A 132 19.54 -14.10 -1.86
N PHE A 133 19.11 -13.99 -3.11
CA PHE A 133 19.06 -15.09 -4.06
C PHE A 133 20.13 -15.00 -5.15
N GLY A 134 20.84 -13.89 -5.28
CA GLY A 134 22.01 -13.76 -6.15
C GLY A 134 21.75 -13.92 -7.66
N PHE A 135 20.55 -13.50 -8.11
CA PHE A 135 20.23 -13.51 -9.56
C PHE A 135 20.70 -12.24 -10.25
#